data_fa2edd28e4c0f8528eea61242c595181
#
_entry.id   fa2edd28e4c0f8528eea61242c595181
#
_cell.length_a   1.000
_cell.length_b   1.000
_cell.length_c   1.000
_cell.angle_alpha   90.00
_cell.angle_beta   90.00
_cell.angle_gamma   90.00
#
_symmetry.space_group_name_H-M   'P 1'
#
loop_
_entity.id
_entity.type
_entity.pdbx_description
1 polymer ?
#
loop_
_entity_poly.entity_id
_entity_poly.type
_entity_poly.pdbx_seq_one_letter_code
_entity_poly.pdbx_strand_id
1 'polypeptide(L)'
;MTDPSTTTQTGTPVASDAHSLTVGADGPTVLHDRYLVEKLASFNRERVPERNPHAKGGGAFGTFTVTEDVSAYTRAAAFQPGAQSETLLRFSSVAGEQGSPDTWRDVRGFALRFYTPEGNLDIVGNNTPTFFLRDAMKFPDFIHSQKRLGDSGLRDADMQWDFWTLSPESAHQVLSLIHI
;
A
#
# COMPACT_ATOMS: atom_id res chain seq x y z
N MET A 1 1.01 -31.75 4.41
CA MET A 1 -0.47 -31.68 4.34
C MET A 1 -0.81 -30.27 3.96
N THR A 2 -1.43 -30.07 2.82
CA THR A 2 -1.95 -28.75 2.44
C THR A 2 -3.13 -28.44 3.33
N ASP A 3 -3.13 -27.29 3.98
CA ASP A 3 -4.32 -26.78 4.68
C ASP A 3 -5.42 -26.60 3.62
N PRO A 4 -6.52 -27.36 3.69
CA PRO A 4 -7.57 -27.29 2.69
C PRO A 4 -8.35 -25.98 2.69
N SER A 5 -8.04 -25.08 3.63
CA SER A 5 -8.73 -23.78 3.78
C SER A 5 -8.18 -22.69 2.87
N THR A 6 -6.96 -22.85 2.33
CA THR A 6 -6.32 -21.83 1.51
C THR A 6 -6.42 -22.15 0.03
N THR A 7 -7.23 -21.40 -0.69
CA THR A 7 -7.40 -21.54 -2.14
C THR A 7 -7.22 -20.20 -2.83
N THR A 8 -6.82 -20.23 -4.10
CA THR A 8 -6.87 -19.05 -4.96
C THR A 8 -8.33 -18.63 -5.20
N GLN A 9 -8.52 -17.47 -5.78
CA GLN A 9 -9.83 -16.97 -6.20
C GLN A 9 -10.57 -17.93 -7.16
N THR A 10 -9.82 -18.73 -7.92
CA THR A 10 -10.35 -19.74 -8.85
C THR A 10 -10.53 -21.11 -8.21
N GLY A 11 -10.36 -21.23 -6.89
CA GLY A 11 -10.53 -22.48 -6.15
C GLY A 11 -9.34 -23.43 -6.20
N THR A 12 -8.21 -23.03 -6.77
CA THR A 12 -7.00 -23.86 -6.80
C THR A 12 -6.37 -23.89 -5.40
N PRO A 13 -6.10 -25.06 -4.80
CA PRO A 13 -5.41 -25.13 -3.51
C PRO A 13 -4.04 -24.45 -3.53
N VAL A 14 -3.73 -23.70 -2.48
CA VAL A 14 -2.42 -23.09 -2.27
C VAL A 14 -1.67 -23.88 -1.23
N ALA A 15 -0.44 -24.27 -1.53
CA ALA A 15 0.35 -25.20 -0.70
C ALA A 15 0.72 -24.60 0.67
N SER A 16 0.89 -23.28 0.76
CA SER A 16 1.22 -22.58 1.99
C SER A 16 1.01 -21.07 1.81
N ASP A 17 0.52 -20.39 2.83
CA ASP A 17 0.42 -18.92 2.88
C ASP A 17 1.74 -18.27 3.35
N ALA A 18 2.69 -19.05 3.81
CA ALA A 18 4.02 -18.58 4.21
C ALA A 18 5.01 -18.40 3.04
N HIS A 19 4.57 -18.61 1.79
CA HIS A 19 5.44 -18.62 0.62
C HIS A 19 5.21 -17.46 -0.34
N SER A 20 5.11 -16.25 0.19
CA SER A 20 5.25 -15.06 -0.67
C SER A 20 6.64 -14.98 -1.26
N LEU A 21 6.73 -14.86 -2.59
CA LEU A 21 8.01 -14.79 -3.28
C LEU A 21 8.64 -13.41 -3.10
N THR A 22 9.88 -13.39 -2.66
CA THR A 22 10.67 -12.16 -2.50
C THR A 22 11.95 -12.22 -3.33
N VAL A 23 12.54 -11.08 -3.60
CA VAL A 23 13.89 -10.99 -4.20
C VAL A 23 14.91 -11.21 -3.08
N GLY A 24 15.43 -12.42 -2.95
CA GLY A 24 16.26 -12.84 -1.82
C GLY A 24 15.43 -13.09 -0.54
N ALA A 25 16.11 -13.33 0.57
CA ALA A 25 15.45 -13.74 1.83
C ALA A 25 14.59 -12.62 2.44
N ASP A 26 15.05 -11.37 2.35
CA ASP A 26 14.42 -10.21 2.98
C ASP A 26 14.14 -9.06 2.00
N GLY A 27 14.09 -9.37 0.71
CA GLY A 27 13.88 -8.40 -0.35
C GLY A 27 12.40 -8.04 -0.60
N PRO A 28 12.14 -7.15 -1.56
CA PRO A 28 10.78 -6.78 -1.93
C PRO A 28 10.01 -7.98 -2.48
N THR A 29 8.71 -8.01 -2.21
CA THR A 29 7.80 -9.03 -2.72
C THR A 29 7.67 -8.92 -4.24
N VAL A 30 7.70 -10.05 -4.91
CA VAL A 30 7.59 -10.14 -6.37
C VAL A 30 6.13 -10.03 -6.80
N LEU A 31 5.83 -9.18 -7.78
CA LEU A 31 4.45 -8.93 -8.24
C LEU A 31 3.74 -10.15 -8.82
N HIS A 32 4.48 -11.15 -9.32
CA HIS A 32 3.90 -12.39 -9.81
C HIS A 32 3.64 -13.42 -8.71
N ASP A 33 3.92 -13.09 -7.44
CA ASP A 33 3.49 -13.91 -6.31
C ASP A 33 1.96 -13.98 -6.28
N ARG A 34 1.45 -15.10 -6.73
CA ARG A 34 0.02 -15.31 -6.88
C ARG A 34 -0.71 -15.26 -5.55
N TYR A 35 -0.11 -15.79 -4.48
CA TYR A 35 -0.72 -15.79 -3.16
C TYR A 35 -0.93 -14.37 -2.64
N LEU A 36 0.10 -13.53 -2.70
CA LEU A 36 0.01 -12.13 -2.28
C LEU A 36 -1.09 -11.39 -3.04
N VAL A 37 -1.08 -11.49 -4.37
CA VAL A 37 -2.06 -10.81 -5.23
C VAL A 37 -3.49 -11.26 -4.92
N GLU A 38 -3.71 -12.56 -4.77
CA GLU A 38 -5.03 -13.12 -4.46
C GLU A 38 -5.51 -12.71 -3.06
N LYS A 39 -4.63 -12.69 -2.07
CA LYS A 39 -4.95 -12.26 -0.71
C LYS A 39 -5.38 -10.78 -0.67
N LEU A 40 -4.66 -9.91 -1.36
CA LEU A 40 -5.01 -8.50 -1.50
C LEU A 40 -6.34 -8.32 -2.24
N ALA A 41 -6.56 -9.05 -3.32
CA ALA A 41 -7.80 -9.00 -4.10
C ALA A 41 -9.01 -9.48 -3.28
N SER A 42 -8.84 -10.52 -2.48
CA SER A 42 -9.88 -11.03 -1.57
C SER A 42 -10.31 -9.98 -0.56
N PHE A 43 -9.34 -9.29 0.06
CA PHE A 43 -9.60 -8.23 1.00
C PHE A 43 -10.32 -7.03 0.34
N ASN A 44 -9.88 -6.62 -0.85
CA ASN A 44 -10.49 -5.51 -1.57
C ASN A 44 -11.97 -5.76 -1.89
N ARG A 45 -12.36 -7.00 -2.17
CA ARG A 45 -13.76 -7.35 -2.43
C ARG A 45 -14.69 -7.11 -1.25
N GLU A 46 -14.21 -7.23 -0.03
CA GLU A 46 -14.99 -6.92 1.17
C GLU A 46 -15.31 -5.43 1.31
N ARG A 47 -14.60 -4.58 0.59
CA ARG A 47 -14.68 -3.11 0.73
C ARG A 47 -15.34 -2.42 -0.44
N VAL A 48 -15.79 -3.14 -1.45
CA VAL A 48 -16.53 -2.54 -2.58
C VAL A 48 -17.74 -1.75 -2.05
N PRO A 49 -17.97 -0.51 -2.49
CA PRO A 49 -17.29 0.24 -3.55
C PRO A 49 -16.04 1.03 -3.12
N GLU A 50 -15.61 0.96 -1.89
CA GLU A 50 -14.45 1.71 -1.41
C GLU A 50 -13.13 1.10 -1.90
N ARG A 51 -12.17 1.97 -2.20
CA ARG A 51 -10.78 1.55 -2.36
C ARG A 51 -10.22 1.16 -0.98
N ASN A 52 -9.41 0.14 -0.93
CA ASN A 52 -8.76 -0.25 0.29
C ASN A 52 -7.27 -0.63 0.05
N PRO A 53 -6.36 -0.06 0.81
CA PRO A 53 -6.49 1.12 1.67
C PRO A 53 -6.65 2.41 0.86
N HIS A 54 -6.60 3.55 1.51
CA HIS A 54 -6.69 4.86 0.88
C HIS A 54 -8.07 5.19 0.28
N ALA A 55 -9.15 4.80 0.99
CA ALA A 55 -10.52 5.03 0.54
C ALA A 55 -10.86 6.51 0.36
N LYS A 56 -10.37 7.36 1.27
CA LYS A 56 -10.60 8.80 1.24
C LYS A 56 -9.41 9.54 0.66
N GLY A 57 -9.66 10.43 -0.28
CA GLY A 57 -8.61 11.25 -0.88
C GLY A 57 -9.15 12.27 -1.86
N GLY A 58 -8.28 13.19 -2.26
CA GLY A 58 -8.51 14.20 -3.29
C GLY A 58 -7.39 14.22 -4.32
N GLY A 59 -7.70 14.60 -5.54
CA GLY A 59 -6.73 14.67 -6.62
C GLY A 59 -6.61 16.06 -7.23
N ALA A 60 -5.49 16.31 -7.88
CA ALA A 60 -5.23 17.53 -8.63
C ALA A 60 -4.39 17.21 -9.88
N PHE A 61 -4.67 17.92 -10.95
CA PHE A 61 -3.80 17.97 -12.12
C PHE A 61 -2.80 19.11 -11.99
N GLY A 62 -1.62 18.92 -12.56
CA GLY A 62 -0.58 19.92 -12.53
C GLY A 62 0.50 19.66 -13.57
N THR A 63 1.53 20.50 -13.52
CA THR A 63 2.73 20.36 -14.34
C THR A 63 3.93 20.20 -13.42
N PHE A 64 4.73 19.19 -13.66
CA PHE A 64 6.04 19.02 -13.03
C PHE A 64 7.11 19.56 -13.93
N THR A 65 8.01 20.37 -13.39
CA THR A 65 9.15 20.94 -14.12
C THR A 65 10.45 20.62 -13.39
N VAL A 66 11.41 20.07 -14.10
CA VAL A 66 12.75 19.81 -13.58
C VAL A 66 13.56 21.10 -13.59
N THR A 67 13.94 21.58 -12.40
CA THR A 67 14.72 22.81 -12.23
C THR A 67 16.21 22.59 -12.13
N GLU A 68 16.62 21.40 -11.72
CA GLU A 68 18.02 21.04 -11.52
C GLU A 68 18.41 19.80 -12.35
N ASP A 69 19.66 19.71 -12.74
CA ASP A 69 20.15 18.55 -13.47
C ASP A 69 20.39 17.37 -12.52
N VAL A 70 19.55 16.37 -12.62
CA VAL A 70 19.65 15.09 -11.88
C VAL A 70 19.99 13.90 -12.78
N SER A 71 20.43 14.14 -14.01
CA SER A 71 20.74 13.11 -15.00
C SER A 71 21.84 12.13 -14.55
N ALA A 72 22.71 12.55 -13.63
CA ALA A 72 23.70 11.68 -13.00
C ALA A 72 23.09 10.53 -12.17
N TYR A 73 21.86 10.67 -11.71
CA TYR A 73 21.17 9.71 -10.83
C TYR A 73 20.09 8.92 -11.54
N THR A 74 19.54 9.43 -12.64
CA THR A 74 18.43 8.77 -13.33
C THR A 74 18.41 9.10 -14.82
N ARG A 75 17.96 8.12 -15.62
CA ARG A 75 17.72 8.28 -17.06
C ARG A 75 16.23 8.43 -17.39
N ALA A 76 15.35 8.42 -16.40
CA ALA A 76 13.91 8.53 -16.62
C ALA A 76 13.56 9.85 -17.30
N ALA A 77 12.73 9.81 -18.34
CA ALA A 77 12.37 10.98 -19.15
C ALA A 77 11.73 12.11 -18.31
N ALA A 78 10.98 11.74 -17.27
CA ALA A 78 10.36 12.70 -16.35
C ALA A 78 11.37 13.58 -15.60
N PHE A 79 12.63 13.14 -15.45
CA PHE A 79 13.65 13.80 -14.64
C PHE A 79 14.85 14.32 -15.46
N GLN A 80 14.71 14.39 -16.78
CA GLN A 80 15.77 14.98 -17.58
C GLN A 80 15.80 16.51 -17.45
N PRO A 81 16.97 17.16 -17.61
CA PRO A 81 17.12 18.61 -17.47
C PRO A 81 16.11 19.38 -18.32
N GLY A 82 15.35 20.28 -17.69
CA GLY A 82 14.34 21.11 -18.35
C GLY A 82 13.06 20.36 -18.77
N ALA A 83 12.93 19.08 -18.43
CA ALA A 83 11.72 18.33 -18.76
C ALA A 83 10.50 18.92 -18.04
N GLN A 84 9.39 18.95 -18.77
CA GLN A 84 8.08 19.28 -18.24
C GLN A 84 7.12 18.12 -18.53
N SER A 85 6.40 17.68 -17.52
CA SER A 85 5.42 16.61 -17.62
C SER A 85 4.09 17.04 -17.03
N GLU A 86 3.01 16.76 -17.74
CA GLU A 86 1.69 16.79 -17.10
C GLU A 86 1.65 15.75 -16.00
N THR A 87 0.98 16.05 -14.91
CA THR A 87 0.89 15.17 -13.76
C THR A 87 -0.51 15.08 -13.20
N LEU A 88 -0.81 13.91 -12.63
CA LEU A 88 -1.98 13.70 -11.78
C LEU A 88 -1.48 13.30 -10.39
N LEU A 89 -1.83 14.11 -9.39
CA LEU A 89 -1.51 13.86 -7.99
C LEU A 89 -2.76 13.50 -7.22
N ARG A 90 -2.67 12.50 -6.36
CA ARG A 90 -3.71 12.15 -5.40
C ARG A 90 -3.12 12.09 -3.99
N PHE A 91 -3.70 12.85 -3.07
CA PHE A 91 -3.49 12.69 -1.63
C PHE A 91 -4.58 11.84 -1.01
N SER A 92 -4.26 11.08 0.03
CA SER A 92 -5.22 10.19 0.70
C SER A 92 -4.84 9.93 2.15
N SER A 93 -5.84 9.62 2.98
CA SER A 93 -5.63 8.95 4.25
C SER A 93 -5.42 7.45 4.02
N VAL A 94 -4.65 6.79 4.88
CA VAL A 94 -4.33 5.35 4.71
C VAL A 94 -5.42 4.47 5.28
N ALA A 95 -5.74 4.62 6.57
CA ALA A 95 -6.73 3.81 7.26
C ALA A 95 -8.12 4.42 7.25
N GLY A 96 -8.28 5.68 6.85
CA GLY A 96 -9.56 6.39 6.81
C GLY A 96 -10.52 5.77 5.81
N GLU A 97 -11.77 5.68 6.22
CA GLU A 97 -12.90 5.28 5.38
C GLU A 97 -13.51 6.50 4.68
N GLN A 98 -14.38 6.29 3.70
CA GLN A 98 -14.94 7.37 2.89
C GLN A 98 -15.57 8.51 3.71
N GLY A 99 -16.23 8.20 4.82
CA GLY A 99 -16.86 9.17 5.72
C GLY A 99 -15.98 9.70 6.85
N SER A 100 -14.73 9.27 6.96
CA SER A 100 -13.86 9.66 8.06
C SER A 100 -13.42 11.13 7.95
N PRO A 101 -13.19 11.83 9.08
CA PRO A 101 -12.71 13.21 9.07
C PRO A 101 -11.27 13.30 8.55
N ASP A 102 -10.94 14.39 7.83
CA ASP A 102 -9.58 14.64 7.34
C ASP A 102 -8.57 14.88 8.46
N THR A 103 -9.07 15.26 9.65
CA THR A 103 -8.26 15.53 10.84
C THR A 103 -7.88 14.29 11.62
N TRP A 104 -8.31 13.12 11.19
CA TRP A 104 -7.88 11.88 11.85
C TRP A 104 -6.36 11.75 11.82
N ARG A 105 -5.82 11.28 12.94
CA ARG A 105 -4.42 10.90 13.05
C ARG A 105 -4.20 9.60 12.28
N ASP A 106 -3.67 9.76 11.08
CA ASP A 106 -3.48 8.68 10.13
C ASP A 106 -2.29 9.01 9.24
N VAL A 107 -1.63 8.00 8.74
CA VAL A 107 -0.62 8.15 7.70
C VAL A 107 -1.26 8.79 6.47
N ARG A 108 -0.56 9.72 5.84
CA ARG A 108 -1.01 10.32 4.58
C ARG A 108 -0.26 9.68 3.43
N GLY A 109 -1.03 9.24 2.45
CA GLY A 109 -0.51 8.71 1.21
C GLY A 109 -0.53 9.76 0.10
N PHE A 110 0.38 9.61 -0.85
CA PHE A 110 0.31 10.30 -2.12
C PHE A 110 0.60 9.34 -3.27
N ALA A 111 0.02 9.62 -4.42
CA ALA A 111 0.34 8.95 -5.68
C ALA A 111 0.49 10.03 -6.75
N LEU A 112 1.63 10.07 -7.39
CA LEU A 112 1.95 11.04 -8.43
C LEU A 112 2.25 10.30 -9.73
N ARG A 113 1.48 10.58 -10.76
CA ARG A 113 1.69 10.07 -12.11
C ARG A 113 2.26 11.17 -13.00
N PHE A 114 3.32 10.85 -13.69
CA PHE A 114 3.92 11.67 -14.74
C PHE A 114 3.52 11.09 -16.09
N TYR A 115 2.99 11.93 -16.96
CA TYR A 115 2.72 11.56 -18.35
C TYR A 115 3.92 11.98 -19.19
N THR A 116 4.69 11.01 -19.65
CA THR A 116 5.91 11.25 -20.43
C THR A 116 5.80 10.64 -21.84
N PRO A 117 6.62 11.09 -22.81
CA PRO A 117 6.65 10.47 -24.13
C PRO A 117 7.01 8.98 -24.14
N GLU A 118 7.73 8.51 -23.11
CA GLU A 118 8.11 7.10 -22.97
C GLU A 118 7.05 6.26 -22.25
N GLY A 119 5.95 6.88 -21.78
CA GLY A 119 4.89 6.24 -21.02
C GLY A 119 4.70 6.88 -19.65
N ASN A 120 3.86 6.24 -18.82
CA ASN A 120 3.55 6.75 -17.50
C ASN A 120 4.60 6.29 -16.48
N LEU A 121 5.06 7.23 -15.64
CA LEU A 121 5.85 6.94 -14.45
C LEU A 121 5.01 7.24 -13.22
N ASP A 122 4.91 6.29 -12.29
CA ASP A 122 4.17 6.46 -11.05
C ASP A 122 5.12 6.45 -9.84
N ILE A 123 4.96 7.44 -8.96
CA ILE A 123 5.60 7.47 -7.64
C ILE A 123 4.50 7.41 -6.59
N VAL A 124 4.59 6.43 -5.71
CA VAL A 124 3.64 6.21 -4.61
C VAL A 124 4.38 6.24 -3.30
N GLY A 125 3.87 6.96 -2.33
CA GLY A 125 4.52 7.11 -1.05
C GLY A 125 3.59 7.50 0.09
N ASN A 126 4.18 7.56 1.26
CA ASN A 126 3.55 8.02 2.49
C ASN A 126 4.39 9.13 3.13
N ASN A 127 3.78 9.90 4.02
CA ASN A 127 4.43 10.96 4.80
C ASN A 127 5.22 10.41 6.00
N THR A 128 5.86 9.27 5.84
CA THR A 128 6.68 8.61 6.86
C THR A 128 8.12 8.46 6.35
N PRO A 129 9.14 8.46 7.23
CA PRO A 129 10.53 8.27 6.81
C PRO A 129 10.78 6.95 6.10
N THR A 130 10.09 5.90 6.54
CA THR A 130 10.11 4.56 5.93
C THR A 130 8.71 3.98 5.97
N PHE A 131 8.45 2.96 5.15
CA PHE A 131 7.22 2.22 5.26
C PHE A 131 7.17 1.46 6.60
N PHE A 132 6.04 1.50 7.29
CA PHE A 132 5.91 0.94 8.64
C PHE A 132 6.02 -0.59 8.69
N LEU A 133 5.80 -1.28 7.58
CA LEU A 133 6.08 -2.71 7.41
C LEU A 133 7.27 -2.87 6.46
N ARG A 134 8.46 -3.03 7.02
CA ARG A 134 9.69 -3.20 6.23
C ARG A 134 9.88 -4.63 5.75
N ASP A 135 9.30 -5.60 6.46
CA ASP A 135 9.25 -7.00 6.02
C ASP A 135 8.02 -7.21 5.15
N ALA A 136 8.24 -7.40 3.85
CA ALA A 136 7.17 -7.61 2.87
C ALA A 136 6.33 -8.88 3.16
N MET A 137 6.91 -9.87 3.83
CA MET A 137 6.22 -11.09 4.22
C MET A 137 5.11 -10.87 5.24
N LYS A 138 5.21 -9.81 6.06
CA LYS A 138 4.19 -9.42 7.03
C LYS A 138 3.04 -8.63 6.43
N PHE A 139 3.17 -8.14 5.20
CA PHE A 139 2.16 -7.27 4.60
C PHE A 139 0.81 -7.98 4.37
N PRO A 140 0.75 -9.23 3.88
CA PRO A 140 -0.50 -9.97 3.80
C PRO A 140 -1.20 -10.15 5.14
N ASP A 141 -0.47 -10.38 6.22
CA ASP A 141 -1.02 -10.53 7.56
C ASP A 141 -1.55 -9.21 8.10
N PHE A 142 -0.82 -8.12 7.87
CA PHE A 142 -1.33 -6.78 8.16
C PHE A 142 -2.66 -6.51 7.46
N ILE A 143 -2.76 -6.78 6.17
CA ILE A 143 -4.01 -6.59 5.43
C ILE A 143 -5.13 -7.45 6.01
N HIS A 144 -4.85 -8.71 6.36
CA HIS A 144 -5.84 -9.59 7.00
C HIS A 144 -6.31 -9.06 8.35
N SER A 145 -5.42 -8.48 9.14
CA SER A 145 -5.77 -7.88 10.44
C SER A 145 -6.75 -6.70 10.31
N GLN A 146 -6.88 -6.11 9.13
CA GLN A 146 -7.80 -5.00 8.88
C GLN A 146 -9.20 -5.44 8.44
N LYS A 147 -9.50 -6.73 8.45
CA LYS A 147 -10.81 -7.27 8.11
C LYS A 147 -11.90 -6.79 9.06
N ARG A 148 -13.13 -6.85 8.59
CA ARG A 148 -14.31 -6.54 9.38
C ARG A 148 -14.96 -7.84 9.89
N LEU A 149 -15.61 -7.74 11.05
CA LEU A 149 -16.45 -8.81 11.57
C LEU A 149 -17.66 -8.99 10.64
N GLY A 150 -17.93 -10.25 10.27
CA GLY A 150 -18.95 -10.57 9.27
C GLY A 150 -20.39 -10.29 9.73
N ASP A 151 -20.63 -10.28 11.04
CA ASP A 151 -21.94 -10.08 11.66
C ASP A 151 -22.27 -8.59 11.87
N SER A 152 -21.28 -7.78 12.22
CA SER A 152 -21.47 -6.37 12.61
C SER A 152 -20.94 -5.37 11.57
N GLY A 153 -20.04 -5.80 10.68
CA GLY A 153 -19.31 -4.92 9.77
C GLY A 153 -18.32 -3.99 10.46
N LEU A 154 -18.13 -4.11 11.77
CA LEU A 154 -17.16 -3.34 12.54
C LEU A 154 -15.75 -3.90 12.32
N ARG A 155 -14.74 -3.06 12.58
CA ARG A 155 -13.33 -3.49 12.54
C ARG A 155 -13.09 -4.52 13.66
N ASP A 156 -12.34 -5.56 13.35
CA ASP A 156 -11.88 -6.52 14.33
C ASP A 156 -10.69 -5.94 15.11
N ALA A 157 -10.99 -5.37 16.27
CA ALA A 157 -9.97 -4.72 17.11
C ALA A 157 -8.98 -5.74 17.71
N ASP A 158 -9.44 -6.94 18.01
CA ASP A 158 -8.61 -7.98 18.60
C ASP A 158 -7.58 -8.48 17.59
N MET A 159 -7.99 -8.73 16.34
CA MET A 159 -7.08 -9.11 15.26
C MET A 159 -6.08 -8.01 14.93
N GLN A 160 -6.50 -6.75 14.95
CA GLN A 160 -5.58 -5.62 14.75
C GLN A 160 -4.55 -5.53 15.88
N TRP A 161 -5.00 -5.67 17.12
CA TRP A 161 -4.12 -5.64 18.28
C TRP A 161 -3.11 -6.79 18.26
N ASP A 162 -3.55 -7.99 17.94
CA ASP A 162 -2.68 -9.16 17.80
C ASP A 162 -1.55 -8.90 16.79
N PHE A 163 -1.89 -8.41 15.60
CA PHE A 163 -0.87 -8.05 14.61
C PHE A 163 0.13 -7.00 15.13
N TRP A 164 -0.36 -5.93 15.75
CA TRP A 164 0.50 -4.84 16.22
C TRP A 164 1.42 -5.26 17.36
N THR A 165 0.97 -6.14 18.25
CA THR A 165 1.80 -6.67 19.34
C THR A 165 2.92 -7.58 18.84
N LEU A 166 2.69 -8.29 17.74
CA LEU A 166 3.70 -9.12 17.06
C LEU A 166 4.63 -8.33 16.12
N SER A 167 4.36 -7.05 15.92
CA SER A 167 5.15 -6.14 15.08
C SER A 167 5.41 -4.81 15.78
N PRO A 168 6.14 -4.82 16.93
CA PRO A 168 6.29 -3.63 17.79
C PRO A 168 7.01 -2.48 17.09
N GLU A 169 7.94 -2.76 16.17
CA GLU A 169 8.63 -1.75 15.36
C GLU A 169 7.67 -1.00 14.46
N SER A 170 6.69 -1.70 13.89
CA SER A 170 5.65 -1.11 13.04
C SER A 170 4.65 -0.31 13.88
N ALA A 171 4.23 -0.87 15.01
CA ALA A 171 3.36 -0.18 15.95
C ALA A 171 3.98 1.12 16.45
N HIS A 172 5.26 1.09 16.85
CA HIS A 172 5.99 2.28 17.30
C HIS A 172 6.01 3.36 16.22
N GLN A 173 6.33 3.01 14.98
CA GLN A 173 6.39 3.96 13.87
C GLN A 173 5.02 4.61 13.60
N VAL A 174 3.94 3.82 13.56
CA VAL A 174 2.59 4.36 13.33
C VAL A 174 2.14 5.25 14.49
N LEU A 175 2.41 4.86 15.72
CA LEU A 175 2.06 5.67 16.89
C LEU A 175 2.90 6.96 16.98
N SER A 176 4.15 6.94 16.52
CA SER A 176 5.01 8.13 16.52
C SER A 176 4.53 9.23 15.58
N LEU A 177 3.72 8.92 14.56
CA LEU A 177 3.09 9.90 13.67
C LEU A 177 2.11 10.84 14.40
N ILE A 178 1.75 10.54 15.63
CA ILE A 178 0.93 11.39 16.48
C ILE A 178 1.62 12.74 16.78
N HIS A 179 2.93 12.79 16.63
CA HIS A 179 3.76 13.95 16.96
C HIS A 179 4.26 14.75 15.74
N ILE A 180 3.82 14.40 14.55
CA ILE A 180 4.15 15.14 13.32
C ILE A 180 3.06 16.12 12.97
#